data_3e5f3e6269e55a0cc4686d4bc7aef5f1
#
_entry.id   3e5f3e6269e55a0cc4686d4bc7aef5f1
#
_cell.length_a   1.000
_cell.length_b   1.000
_cell.length_c   1.000
_cell.angle_alpha   90.00
_cell.angle_beta   90.00
_cell.angle_gamma   90.00
#
_symmetry.space_group_name_H-M   'P 1'
#
loop_
_entity.id
_entity.type
_entity.pdbx_description
1 polymer ?
#
loop_
_entity_poly.entity_id
_entity_poly.type
_entity_poly.pdbx_seq_one_letter_code
_entity_poly.pdbx_strand_id
1 'polypeptide(L)'
;MTKRELIAEVGKRLGLSRSKAVAVVDTLFGTSGILSSELRKGGRVLISGFGHFELRRRAARDGRDPRTGRRIAIGASTGLVFRPGKPLRDLLNKKR
;
A
#
# COMPACT_ATOMS: atom_id res chain seq x y z
N MET A 1 7.02 6.75 10.37
CA MET A 1 7.16 7.82 9.33
C MET A 1 5.81 8.20 8.80
N THR A 2 5.53 9.49 8.73
CA THR A 2 4.29 10.01 8.16
C THR A 2 4.52 10.41 6.71
N LYS A 3 3.42 10.71 6.00
CA LYS A 3 3.52 11.22 4.64
C LYS A 3 4.33 12.53 4.60
N ARG A 4 4.14 13.40 5.60
CA ARG A 4 4.88 14.66 5.69
C ARG A 4 6.37 14.43 5.83
N GLU A 5 6.76 13.46 6.64
CA GLU A 5 8.16 13.09 6.82
C GLU A 5 8.74 12.47 5.55
N LEU A 6 7.95 11.65 4.85
CA LEU A 6 8.36 11.09 3.58
C LEU A 6 8.62 12.18 2.54
N ILE A 7 7.75 13.17 2.47
CA ILE A 7 7.91 14.31 1.56
C ILE A 7 9.22 15.05 1.88
N ALA A 8 9.47 15.29 3.16
CA ALA A 8 10.70 15.98 3.58
C ALA A 8 11.94 15.21 3.18
N GLU A 9 11.92 13.89 3.37
CA GLU A 9 13.06 13.04 3.03
C GLU A 9 13.31 12.97 1.52
N VAL A 10 12.24 12.90 0.72
CA VAL A 10 12.36 12.93 -0.74
C VAL A 10 12.97 14.25 -1.20
N GLY A 11 12.48 15.36 -0.66
CA GLY A 11 13.02 16.67 -1.00
C GLY A 11 14.50 16.79 -0.66
N LYS A 12 14.88 16.28 0.50
CA LYS A 12 16.27 16.31 0.96
C LYS A 12 17.18 15.48 0.07
N ARG A 13 16.78 14.25 -0.23
CA ARG A 13 17.62 13.34 -1.02
C ARG A 13 17.75 13.75 -2.48
N LEU A 14 16.72 14.36 -3.04
CA LEU A 14 16.70 14.73 -4.44
C LEU A 14 17.01 16.21 -4.67
N GLY A 15 17.20 16.98 -3.62
CA GLY A 15 17.42 18.41 -3.75
C GLY A 15 16.23 19.15 -4.33
N LEU A 16 15.01 18.77 -3.95
CA LEU A 16 13.80 19.36 -4.47
C LEU A 16 13.17 20.36 -3.51
N SER A 17 12.46 21.35 -4.07
CA SER A 17 11.62 22.21 -3.27
C SER A 17 10.49 21.39 -2.66
N ARG A 18 9.85 21.95 -1.62
CA ARG A 18 8.74 21.25 -0.98
C ARG A 18 7.62 20.93 -1.95
N SER A 19 7.25 21.89 -2.80
CA SER A 19 6.17 21.66 -3.77
C SER A 19 6.50 20.54 -4.75
N LYS A 20 7.74 20.45 -5.20
CA LYS A 20 8.16 19.36 -6.07
C LYS A 20 8.20 18.02 -5.34
N ALA A 21 8.67 18.01 -4.10
CA ALA A 21 8.67 16.80 -3.29
C ALA A 21 7.26 16.29 -3.03
N VAL A 22 6.31 17.19 -2.76
CA VAL A 22 4.89 16.83 -2.62
C VAL A 22 4.39 16.20 -3.91
N ALA A 23 4.72 16.80 -5.06
CA ALA A 23 4.29 16.27 -6.36
C ALA A 23 4.82 14.85 -6.60
N VAL A 24 6.07 14.58 -6.24
CA VAL A 24 6.67 13.24 -6.38
C VAL A 24 5.90 12.22 -5.54
N VAL A 25 5.69 12.52 -4.27
CA VAL A 25 5.02 11.59 -3.36
C VAL A 25 3.57 11.36 -3.79
N ASP A 26 2.86 12.42 -4.16
CA ASP A 26 1.47 12.29 -4.61
C ASP A 26 1.34 11.56 -5.93
N THR A 27 2.30 11.73 -6.84
CA THR A 27 2.30 11.00 -8.10
C THR A 27 2.40 9.50 -7.88
N LEU A 28 3.18 9.08 -6.89
CA LEU A 28 3.37 7.67 -6.56
C LEU A 28 2.26 7.13 -5.67
N PHE A 29 1.97 7.81 -4.57
CA PHE A 29 1.15 7.28 -3.47
C PHE A 29 -0.20 7.97 -3.27
N GLY A 30 -0.51 8.99 -4.02
CA GLY A 30 -1.81 9.67 -3.91
C GLY A 30 -2.94 8.74 -4.34
N THR A 31 -4.16 9.08 -3.93
CA THR A 31 -5.34 8.28 -4.30
C THR A 31 -5.58 8.26 -5.80
N SER A 32 -5.09 9.27 -6.52
CA SER A 32 -5.11 9.31 -7.98
C SER A 32 -3.72 9.06 -8.57
N GLY A 33 -2.79 8.59 -7.76
CA GLY A 33 -1.42 8.35 -8.19
C GLY A 33 -1.24 7.07 -9.00
N ILE A 34 0.00 6.81 -9.38
CA ILE A 34 0.33 5.68 -10.27
C ILE A 34 -0.04 4.34 -9.63
N LEU A 35 0.36 4.13 -8.37
CA LEU A 35 0.11 2.85 -7.70
C LEU A 35 -1.38 2.60 -7.51
N SER A 36 -2.10 3.60 -7.04
CA SER A 36 -3.54 3.49 -6.82
C SER A 36 -4.29 3.23 -8.10
N SER A 37 -3.90 3.89 -9.20
CA SER A 37 -4.55 3.70 -10.49
C SER A 37 -4.36 2.30 -11.04
N GLU A 38 -3.14 1.75 -10.90
CA GLU A 38 -2.87 0.40 -11.37
C GLU A 38 -3.62 -0.64 -10.55
N LEU A 39 -3.64 -0.49 -9.24
CA LEU A 39 -4.36 -1.40 -8.35
C LEU A 39 -5.87 -1.33 -8.58
N ARG A 40 -6.40 -0.15 -8.85
CA ARG A 40 -7.82 0.03 -9.14
C ARG A 40 -8.26 -0.74 -10.38
N LYS A 41 -7.39 -0.88 -11.37
CA LYS A 41 -7.67 -1.67 -12.57
C LYS A 41 -7.62 -3.18 -12.30
N GLY A 42 -7.24 -3.59 -11.12
CA GLY A 42 -7.04 -4.99 -10.80
C GLY A 42 -5.64 -5.49 -11.14
N GLY A 43 -4.72 -4.59 -11.46
CA GLY A 43 -3.36 -4.95 -11.78
C GLY A 43 -2.51 -5.18 -10.54
N ARG A 44 -1.27 -5.60 -10.77
CA ARG A 44 -0.27 -5.78 -9.74
C ARG A 44 0.84 -4.76 -9.93
N VAL A 45 1.46 -4.36 -8.84
CA VAL A 45 2.60 -3.45 -8.90
C VAL A 45 3.82 -4.21 -8.41
N LEU A 46 4.76 -4.45 -9.29
CA LEU A 46 5.99 -5.18 -9.00
C LEU A 46 7.15 -4.19 -9.03
N ILE A 47 7.78 -4.01 -7.87
CA ILE A 47 8.92 -3.11 -7.74
C ILE A 47 10.13 -3.96 -7.38
N SER A 48 10.98 -4.21 -8.36
CA SER A 48 12.15 -5.06 -8.20
C SER A 48 13.02 -4.55 -7.06
N GLY A 49 13.42 -5.46 -6.18
CA GLY A 49 14.24 -5.11 -5.02
C GLY A 49 13.46 -4.62 -3.81
N PHE A 50 12.18 -4.28 -3.98
CA PHE A 50 11.36 -3.79 -2.89
C PHE A 50 10.24 -4.78 -2.54
N GLY A 51 9.40 -5.10 -3.48
CA GLY A 51 8.30 -6.01 -3.26
C GLY A 51 7.19 -5.81 -4.27
N HIS A 52 6.04 -6.41 -3.99
CA HIS A 52 4.90 -6.22 -4.87
C HIS A 52 3.60 -6.03 -4.09
N PHE A 53 2.69 -5.30 -4.73
CA PHE A 53 1.34 -5.07 -4.23
C PHE A 53 0.37 -5.83 -5.11
N GLU A 54 -0.60 -6.48 -4.52
CA GLU A 54 -1.64 -7.17 -5.26
C GLU A 54 -2.96 -7.11 -4.52
N LEU A 55 -4.04 -7.25 -5.26
CA LEU A 55 -5.37 -7.26 -4.68
C LEU A 55 -5.71 -8.66 -4.23
N ARG A 56 -6.43 -8.75 -3.12
CA ARG A 56 -7.02 -9.99 -2.65
C ARG A 56 -8.53 -9.78 -2.56
N ARG A 57 -9.26 -10.57 -3.31
CA ARG A 57 -10.73 -10.53 -3.25
C ARG A 57 -11.22 -11.49 -2.20
N ARG A 58 -12.15 -11.01 -1.39
CA ARG A 58 -12.82 -11.84 -0.40
C ARG A 58 -14.27 -11.99 -0.82
N ALA A 59 -14.74 -13.25 -0.91
CA ALA A 59 -16.11 -13.53 -1.26
C ALA A 59 -17.06 -13.07 -0.15
N ALA A 60 -18.29 -12.79 -0.53
CA ALA A 60 -19.36 -12.55 0.45
C ALA A 60 -19.52 -13.78 1.33
N ARG A 61 -19.81 -13.57 2.59
CA ARG A 61 -19.97 -14.66 3.57
C ARG A 61 -20.95 -14.24 4.66
N ASP A 62 -21.39 -15.22 5.42
CA ASP A 62 -22.17 -14.98 6.62
C ASP A 62 -21.21 -14.82 7.80
N GLY A 63 -21.52 -13.88 8.65
CA GLY A 63 -20.82 -13.67 9.89
C GLY A 63 -21.78 -13.52 11.04
N ARG A 64 -21.27 -13.25 12.23
CA ARG A 64 -22.08 -12.99 13.42
C ARG A 64 -21.71 -11.64 14.01
N ASP A 65 -22.75 -10.92 14.44
CA ASP A 65 -22.54 -9.68 15.18
C ASP A 65 -22.06 -10.05 16.58
N PRO A 66 -20.85 -9.64 16.98
CA PRO A 66 -20.33 -9.99 18.31
C PRO A 66 -21.13 -9.42 19.46
N ARG A 67 -21.94 -8.38 19.23
CA ARG A 67 -22.77 -7.79 20.28
C ARG A 67 -24.07 -8.54 20.50
N THR A 68 -24.68 -9.06 19.45
CA THR A 68 -26.01 -9.68 19.52
C THR A 68 -26.00 -11.16 19.19
N GLY A 69 -24.94 -11.68 18.61
CA GLY A 69 -24.88 -13.06 18.12
C GLY A 69 -25.71 -13.31 16.90
N ARG A 70 -26.32 -12.27 16.32
CA ARG A 70 -27.13 -12.41 15.12
C ARG A 70 -26.27 -12.66 13.89
N ARG A 71 -26.83 -13.43 12.97
CA ARG A 71 -26.23 -13.59 11.65
C ARG A 71 -26.28 -12.29 10.88
N ILE A 72 -25.16 -11.94 10.29
CA ILE A 72 -25.08 -10.78 9.39
C ILE A 72 -24.44 -11.22 8.08
N ALA A 73 -24.89 -10.60 6.99
CA ALA A 73 -24.26 -10.83 5.70
C ALA A 73 -23.05 -9.92 5.57
N ILE A 74 -21.89 -10.51 5.30
CA ILE A 74 -20.68 -9.77 5.02
C ILE A 74 -20.48 -9.76 3.52
N GLY A 75 -20.61 -8.58 2.90
CA GLY A 75 -20.46 -8.43 1.47
C GLY A 75 -19.06 -8.76 0.98
N ALA A 76 -18.95 -9.04 -0.31
CA ALA A 76 -17.65 -9.20 -0.95
C ALA A 76 -16.82 -7.93 -0.79
N SER A 77 -15.53 -8.08 -0.60
CA SER A 77 -14.64 -6.94 -0.44
C SER A 77 -13.32 -7.21 -1.14
N THR A 78 -12.57 -6.13 -1.40
CA THR A 78 -11.25 -6.23 -2.00
C THR A 78 -10.23 -5.66 -1.02
N GLY A 79 -9.25 -6.45 -0.68
CA GLY A 79 -8.15 -6.01 0.18
C GLY A 79 -6.87 -5.85 -0.62
N LEU A 80 -5.92 -5.16 -0.02
CA LEU A 80 -4.59 -4.97 -0.59
C LEU A 80 -3.59 -5.79 0.20
N VAL A 81 -2.72 -6.51 -0.50
CA VAL A 81 -1.63 -7.28 0.11
C VAL A 81 -0.31 -6.77 -0.43
N PHE A 82 0.61 -6.48 0.46
CA PHE A 82 1.99 -6.18 0.10
C PHE A 82 2.87 -7.36 0.49
N ARG A 83 3.69 -7.83 -0.45
CA ARG A 83 4.66 -8.89 -0.19
C ARG A 83 6.06 -8.34 -0.44
N PRO A 84 6.92 -8.30 0.58
CA PRO A 84 8.28 -7.80 0.38
C PRO A 84 9.08 -8.72 -0.52
N GLY A 85 9.93 -8.14 -1.32
CA GLY A 85 10.89 -8.90 -2.11
C GLY A 85 12.04 -9.40 -1.24
N LYS A 86 12.84 -10.32 -1.79
CA LYS A 86 13.96 -10.90 -1.04
C LYS A 86 14.94 -9.86 -0.51
N PRO A 87 15.39 -8.87 -1.32
CA PRO A 87 16.31 -7.86 -0.79
C PRO A 87 15.76 -7.08 0.40
N LEU A 88 14.47 -6.72 0.36
CA LEU A 88 13.87 -5.99 1.48
C LEU A 88 13.74 -6.88 2.71
N ARG A 89 13.30 -8.14 2.53
CA ARG A 89 13.19 -9.08 3.64
C ARG A 89 14.54 -9.33 4.29
N ASP A 90 15.58 -9.52 3.48
CA ASP A 90 16.92 -9.78 4.00
C ASP A 90 17.43 -8.57 4.78
N LEU A 91 17.16 -7.37 4.29
CA LEU A 91 17.54 -6.15 5.00
C LEU A 91 16.88 -6.06 6.36
N LEU A 92 15.59 -6.39 6.45
CA LEU A 92 14.83 -6.32 7.70
C LEU A 92 15.19 -7.42 8.69
N ASN A 93 15.66 -8.56 8.19
CA ASN A 93 16.00 -9.72 9.01
C ASN A 93 17.51 -9.91 9.18
N LYS A 94 18.28 -8.91 8.80
CA LYS A 94 19.74 -8.99 8.92
C LYS A 94 20.14 -9.09 10.38
N LYS A 95 20.95 -10.09 10.68
CA LYS A 95 21.54 -10.24 12.01
C LYS A 95 22.66 -9.23 12.22
N ARG A 96 22.77 -8.75 13.42
CA ARG A 96 23.82 -7.80 13.80
C ARG A 96 24.97 -8.48 14.49
#